data_abb78361af62d0576041bde8204e773e
#
_entry.id   abb78361af62d0576041bde8204e773e
#
_cell.length_a   1.000
_cell.length_b   1.000
_cell.length_c   1.000
_cell.angle_alpha   90.00
_cell.angle_beta   90.00
_cell.angle_gamma   90.00
#
_symmetry.space_group_name_H-M   'P 1'
#
loop_
_entity.id
_entity.type
_entity.pdbx_description
1 polymer ?
#
loop_
_entity_poly.entity_id
_entity_poly.type
_entity_poly.pdbx_seq_one_letter_code
_entity_poly.pdbx_strand_id
1 'polypeptide(L)'
;MEAAAELAERGHHVILCERENELGGAMRHAKYVPFKQKVDQLMHVMIRRLERSGAEIRLRTAATPTLVESLHPDVIVAALGAKAKKPEVAGAEHAIIAEDALQRIDSLGQNVAIVGGGLV
;
A
#
# COMPACT_ATOMS: atom_id res chain seq x y z
N MET A 1 1.52 -8.63 -1.91
CA MET A 1 2.73 -9.33 -1.43
C MET A 1 2.43 -10.78 -1.06
N GLU A 2 1.53 -11.05 -0.09
CA GLU A 2 1.25 -12.42 0.39
C GLU A 2 0.86 -13.37 -0.73
N ALA A 3 -0.16 -13.01 -1.53
CA ALA A 3 -0.57 -13.86 -2.66
C ALA A 3 0.55 -14.11 -3.67
N ALA A 4 1.40 -13.11 -3.92
CA ALA A 4 2.51 -13.26 -4.85
C ALA A 4 3.57 -14.24 -4.33
N ALA A 5 3.92 -14.14 -3.05
CA ALA A 5 4.87 -15.08 -2.42
C ALA A 5 4.32 -16.50 -2.42
N GLU A 6 3.07 -16.69 -1.97
CA GLU A 6 2.41 -17.98 -1.90
C GLU A 6 2.31 -18.68 -3.26
N LEU A 7 1.92 -17.94 -4.30
CA LEU A 7 1.81 -18.48 -5.65
C LEU A 7 3.19 -18.85 -6.23
N ALA A 8 4.20 -18.02 -6.01
CA ALA A 8 5.57 -18.31 -6.47
C ALA A 8 6.15 -19.54 -5.75
N GLU A 9 5.96 -19.68 -4.44
CA GLU A 9 6.37 -20.84 -3.64
C GLU A 9 5.67 -22.11 -4.09
N ARG A 10 4.48 -22.03 -4.69
CA ARG A 10 3.75 -23.14 -5.31
C ARG A 10 4.20 -23.46 -6.74
N GLY A 11 5.18 -22.74 -7.26
CA GLY A 11 5.77 -22.98 -8.57
C GLY A 11 5.14 -22.22 -9.74
N HIS A 12 4.26 -21.23 -9.48
CA HIS A 12 3.76 -20.37 -10.51
C HIS A 12 4.80 -19.30 -10.88
N HIS A 13 4.86 -18.93 -12.16
CA HIS A 13 5.58 -17.73 -12.59
C HIS A 13 4.77 -16.49 -12.24
N VAL A 14 5.27 -15.71 -11.28
CA VAL A 14 4.54 -14.57 -10.71
C VAL A 14 5.27 -13.28 -11.01
N ILE A 15 4.55 -12.29 -11.55
CA ILE A 15 5.02 -10.91 -11.73
C ILE A 15 4.19 -10.02 -10.82
N LEU A 16 4.83 -9.35 -9.85
CA LEU A 16 4.21 -8.34 -9.00
C LEU A 16 4.60 -6.95 -9.48
N CYS A 17 3.62 -6.18 -9.95
CA CYS A 17 3.80 -4.78 -10.33
C CYS A 17 3.41 -3.87 -9.16
N GLU A 18 4.32 -2.98 -8.75
CA GLU A 18 4.09 -1.94 -7.76
C GLU A 18 4.45 -0.58 -8.38
N ARG A 19 3.51 0.36 -8.36
CA ARG A 19 3.73 1.70 -8.95
C ARG A 19 4.69 2.56 -8.16
N GLU A 20 4.78 2.32 -6.84
CA GLU A 20 5.67 3.06 -5.95
C GLU A 20 7.09 2.49 -6.04
N ASN A 21 8.04 3.18 -5.40
CA ASN A 21 9.45 2.75 -5.35
C ASN A 21 9.72 1.71 -4.27
N GLU A 22 8.71 1.34 -3.47
CA GLU A 22 8.82 0.39 -2.37
C GLU A 22 7.52 -0.37 -2.17
N LEU A 23 7.62 -1.58 -1.62
CA LEU A 23 6.48 -2.44 -1.30
C LEU A 23 5.77 -2.01 0.00
N GLY A 24 4.56 -2.52 0.23
CA GLY A 24 3.84 -2.38 1.49
C GLY A 24 2.57 -1.56 1.42
N GLY A 25 2.41 -0.72 0.39
CA GLY A 25 1.18 0.06 0.19
C GLY A 25 0.80 0.86 1.46
N ALA A 26 -0.48 0.86 1.83
CA ALA A 26 -0.99 1.58 2.99
C ALA A 26 -0.41 1.08 4.34
N MET A 27 0.09 -0.15 4.43
CA MET A 27 0.73 -0.65 5.67
C MET A 27 1.97 0.15 6.07
N ARG A 28 2.64 0.82 5.12
CA ARG A 28 3.80 1.69 5.39
C ARG A 28 3.49 2.84 6.37
N HIS A 29 2.24 3.27 6.42
CA HIS A 29 1.83 4.34 7.34
C HIS A 29 1.85 3.88 8.80
N ALA A 30 1.89 2.57 9.07
CA ALA A 30 1.96 2.03 10.43
C ALA A 30 3.22 2.50 11.20
N LYS A 31 4.32 2.78 10.51
CA LYS A 31 5.57 3.28 11.11
C LYS A 31 5.40 4.64 11.83
N TYR A 32 4.40 5.44 11.42
CA TYR A 32 4.11 6.73 12.03
C TYR A 32 3.21 6.63 13.28
N VAL A 33 2.71 5.42 13.58
CA VAL A 33 1.79 5.20 14.69
C VAL A 33 2.50 4.40 15.79
N PRO A 34 2.82 4.99 16.96
CA PRO A 34 3.69 4.36 17.96
C PRO A 34 3.25 2.96 18.42
N PHE A 35 1.94 2.72 18.53
CA PHE A 35 1.41 1.41 18.96
C PHE A 35 1.26 0.39 17.81
N LYS A 36 1.59 0.75 16.56
CA LYS A 36 1.51 -0.14 15.38
C LYS A 36 2.88 -0.69 14.92
N GLN A 37 3.91 -0.62 15.73
CA GLN A 37 5.26 -1.11 15.39
C GLN A 37 5.29 -2.59 14.96
N LYS A 38 4.40 -3.43 15.51
CA LYS A 38 4.29 -4.83 15.09
C LYS A 38 3.80 -4.99 13.64
N VAL A 39 3.02 -4.04 13.13
CA VAL A 39 2.58 -4.03 11.73
C VAL A 39 3.75 -3.74 10.80
N ASP A 40 4.62 -2.82 11.19
CA ASP A 40 5.85 -2.52 10.45
C ASP A 40 6.79 -3.73 10.42
N GLN A 41 7.00 -4.39 11.56
CA GLN A 41 7.77 -5.65 11.62
C GLN A 41 7.19 -6.74 10.73
N LEU A 42 5.87 -6.94 10.75
CA LEU A 42 5.18 -7.90 9.90
C LEU A 42 5.42 -7.58 8.42
N MET A 43 5.31 -6.31 8.03
CA MET A 43 5.55 -5.86 6.66
C MET A 43 6.95 -6.25 6.19
N HIS A 44 7.98 -6.04 7.01
CA HIS A 44 9.34 -6.45 6.70
C HIS A 44 9.50 -7.98 6.54
N VAL A 45 8.79 -8.77 7.34
CA VAL A 45 8.76 -10.24 7.18
C VAL A 45 8.14 -10.63 5.85
N MET A 46 7.01 -10.02 5.48
CA MET A 46 6.31 -10.28 4.22
C MET A 46 7.16 -9.90 2.99
N ILE A 47 7.86 -8.76 3.05
CA ILE A 47 8.77 -8.34 1.98
C ILE A 47 9.89 -9.37 1.81
N ARG A 48 10.56 -9.76 2.87
CA ARG A 48 11.63 -10.76 2.81
C ARG A 48 11.15 -12.13 2.30
N ARG A 49 9.93 -12.55 2.68
CA ARG A 49 9.34 -13.76 2.12
C ARG A 49 9.13 -13.65 0.62
N LEU A 50 8.56 -12.56 0.17
CA LEU A 50 8.34 -12.30 -1.25
C LEU A 50 9.64 -12.27 -2.05
N GLU A 51 10.68 -11.59 -1.55
CA GLU A 51 12.00 -11.54 -2.19
C GLU A 51 12.65 -12.93 -2.35
N ARG A 52 12.36 -13.84 -1.42
CA ARG A 52 12.88 -15.22 -1.43
C ARG A 52 12.01 -16.20 -2.21
N SER A 53 10.76 -15.84 -2.51
CA SER A 53 9.79 -16.75 -3.14
C SER A 53 10.09 -17.05 -4.61
N GLY A 54 10.93 -16.24 -5.26
CA GLY A 54 11.19 -16.33 -6.70
C GLY A 54 10.21 -15.53 -7.56
N ALA A 55 9.28 -14.77 -6.97
CA ALA A 55 8.42 -13.86 -7.71
C ALA A 55 9.25 -12.71 -8.34
N GLU A 56 8.94 -12.34 -9.56
CA GLU A 56 9.50 -11.16 -10.21
C GLU A 56 8.82 -9.89 -9.66
N ILE A 57 9.60 -9.01 -9.04
CA ILE A 57 9.11 -7.76 -8.45
C ILE A 57 9.48 -6.59 -9.34
N ARG A 58 8.47 -5.88 -9.85
CA ARG A 58 8.63 -4.68 -10.68
C ARG A 58 8.16 -3.44 -9.90
N LEU A 59 9.08 -2.77 -9.25
CA LEU A 59 8.81 -1.47 -8.61
C LEU A 59 8.71 -0.35 -9.66
N ARG A 60 8.13 0.80 -9.28
CA ARG A 60 7.89 1.96 -10.15
C ARG A 60 7.16 1.58 -11.45
N THR A 61 6.34 0.53 -11.38
CA THR A 61 5.64 -0.06 -12.51
C THR A 61 4.14 -0.04 -12.25
N ALA A 62 3.44 0.90 -12.85
CA ALA A 62 1.99 0.93 -12.80
C ALA A 62 1.40 -0.17 -13.69
N ALA A 63 0.56 -1.02 -13.14
CA ALA A 63 -0.15 -2.06 -13.90
C ALA A 63 -1.26 -1.43 -14.76
N THR A 64 -0.88 -0.89 -15.92
CA THR A 64 -1.84 -0.40 -16.92
C THR A 64 -2.44 -1.57 -17.71
N PRO A 65 -3.65 -1.41 -18.29
CA PRO A 65 -4.22 -2.44 -19.14
C PRO A 65 -3.26 -2.93 -20.24
N THR A 66 -2.61 -2.00 -20.92
CA THR A 66 -1.64 -2.31 -21.98
C THR A 66 -0.47 -3.15 -21.48
N LEU A 67 0.09 -2.82 -20.30
CA LEU A 67 1.16 -3.62 -19.70
C LEU A 67 0.66 -5.03 -19.37
N VAL A 68 -0.50 -5.13 -18.72
CA VAL A 68 -1.07 -6.42 -18.33
C VAL A 68 -1.35 -7.30 -19.55
N GLU A 69 -1.94 -6.74 -20.59
CA GLU A 69 -2.18 -7.44 -21.87
C GLU A 69 -0.87 -7.93 -22.51
N SER A 70 0.19 -7.12 -22.48
CA SER A 70 1.50 -7.49 -23.05
C SER A 70 2.20 -8.63 -22.31
N LEU A 71 1.84 -8.87 -21.06
CA LEU A 71 2.38 -9.95 -20.24
C LEU A 71 1.67 -11.29 -20.47
N HIS A 72 0.52 -11.28 -21.16
CA HIS A 72 -0.31 -12.47 -21.43
C HIS A 72 -0.53 -13.38 -20.22
N PRO A 73 -1.00 -12.84 -19.06
CA PRO A 73 -1.17 -13.67 -17.87
C PRO A 73 -2.35 -14.61 -18.00
N ASP A 74 -2.22 -15.82 -17.47
CA ASP A 74 -3.35 -16.76 -17.32
C ASP A 74 -4.35 -16.29 -16.26
N VAL A 75 -3.84 -15.63 -15.21
CA VAL A 75 -4.64 -15.12 -14.07
C VAL A 75 -4.13 -13.75 -13.62
N ILE A 76 -5.06 -12.86 -13.32
CA ILE A 76 -4.77 -11.53 -12.75
C ILE A 76 -5.30 -11.48 -11.32
N VAL A 77 -4.43 -11.20 -10.35
CA VAL A 77 -4.81 -10.93 -8.95
C VAL A 77 -4.81 -9.43 -8.72
N ALA A 78 -5.99 -8.82 -8.68
CA ALA A 78 -6.14 -7.39 -8.43
C ALA A 78 -6.05 -7.07 -6.94
N ALA A 79 -4.94 -6.46 -6.51
CA ALA A 79 -4.67 -6.05 -5.13
C ALA A 79 -4.21 -4.58 -5.07
N LEU A 80 -4.94 -3.71 -5.76
CA LEU A 80 -4.57 -2.31 -6.05
C LEU A 80 -4.75 -1.37 -4.85
N GLY A 81 -5.30 -1.86 -3.73
CA GLY A 81 -5.59 -1.04 -2.56
C GLY A 81 -6.78 -0.09 -2.78
N ALA A 82 -6.85 0.93 -1.95
CA ALA A 82 -7.89 1.96 -2.01
C ALA A 82 -7.25 3.37 -2.01
N LYS A 83 -7.99 4.34 -2.51
CA LYS A 83 -7.68 5.76 -2.38
C LYS A 83 -8.59 6.36 -1.31
N ALA A 84 -8.01 7.08 -0.36
CA ALA A 84 -8.78 7.90 0.56
C ALA A 84 -9.55 8.99 -0.21
N LYS A 85 -10.84 9.14 0.12
CA LYS A 85 -11.67 10.22 -0.42
C LYS A 85 -11.94 11.24 0.67
N LYS A 86 -11.86 12.52 0.32
CA LYS A 86 -12.38 13.57 1.18
C LYS A 86 -13.92 13.55 1.14
N PRO A 87 -14.60 13.80 2.27
CA PRO A 87 -16.05 13.90 2.26
C PRO A 87 -16.52 15.09 1.41
N GLU A 88 -17.70 14.99 0.83
CA GLU A 88 -18.31 16.07 0.04
C GLU A 88 -19.04 17.05 0.98
N VAL A 89 -18.26 17.79 1.76
CA VAL A 89 -18.74 18.81 2.69
C VAL A 89 -18.01 20.13 2.45
N ALA A 90 -18.64 21.26 2.76
CA ALA A 90 -18.02 22.58 2.64
C ALA A 90 -16.74 22.64 3.49
N GLY A 91 -15.66 23.15 2.93
CA GLY A 91 -14.35 23.23 3.60
C GLY A 91 -13.47 21.98 3.45
N ALA A 92 -13.96 20.90 2.84
CA ALA A 92 -13.18 19.67 2.66
C ALA A 92 -11.90 19.87 1.81
N GLU A 93 -11.87 20.91 0.99
CA GLU A 93 -10.69 21.30 0.21
C GLU A 93 -9.51 21.65 1.10
N HIS A 94 -9.76 22.19 2.31
CA HIS A 94 -8.74 22.51 3.30
C HIS A 94 -8.33 21.35 4.20
N ALA A 95 -9.09 20.25 4.18
CA ALA A 95 -8.79 19.08 4.99
C ALA A 95 -7.56 18.35 4.49
N ILE A 96 -6.79 17.79 5.42
CA ILE A 96 -5.67 16.91 5.17
C ILE A 96 -6.17 15.46 5.33
N ILE A 97 -5.81 14.57 4.41
CA ILE A 97 -6.10 13.14 4.54
C ILE A 97 -5.31 12.57 5.71
N ALA A 98 -5.89 11.68 6.50
CA ALA A 98 -5.27 11.14 7.72
C ALA A 98 -3.88 10.52 7.46
N GLU A 99 -3.72 9.81 6.35
CA GLU A 99 -2.43 9.22 5.96
C GLU A 99 -1.34 10.27 5.75
N ASP A 100 -1.67 11.40 5.13
CA ASP A 100 -0.75 12.54 4.94
C ASP A 100 -0.48 13.26 6.27
N ALA A 101 -1.50 13.39 7.12
CA ALA A 101 -1.37 14.00 8.44
C ALA A 101 -0.41 13.19 9.34
N LEU A 102 -0.49 11.86 9.31
CA LEU A 102 0.41 10.97 10.07
C LEU A 102 1.88 11.15 9.68
N GLN A 103 2.18 11.42 8.41
CA GLN A 103 3.55 11.63 7.95
C GLN A 103 4.18 12.94 8.43
N ARG A 104 3.36 13.91 8.82
CA ARG A 104 3.80 15.25 9.25
C ARG A 104 3.13 15.72 10.54
N ILE A 105 2.94 14.79 11.45
CA ILE A 105 2.21 15.04 12.70
C ILE A 105 2.81 16.20 13.49
N ASP A 106 4.13 16.35 13.49
CA ASP A 106 4.85 17.43 14.19
C ASP A 106 4.63 18.83 13.58
N SER A 107 4.11 18.88 12.35
CA SER A 107 3.78 20.15 11.66
C SER A 107 2.32 20.57 11.79
N LEU A 108 1.50 19.75 12.43
CA LEU A 108 0.09 20.08 12.69
C LEU A 108 0.01 21.13 13.82
N GLY A 109 -0.98 22.05 13.70
CA GLY A 109 -1.24 23.02 14.76
C GLY A 109 -1.76 22.37 16.04
N GLN A 110 -1.82 23.17 17.12
CA GLN A 110 -2.31 22.67 18.43
C GLN A 110 -3.81 22.33 18.43
N ASN A 111 -4.60 22.97 17.58
CA ASN A 111 -6.04 22.74 17.47
C ASN A 111 -6.32 21.96 16.18
N VAL A 112 -6.70 20.71 16.31
CA VAL A 112 -6.99 19.80 15.18
C VAL A 112 -8.41 19.30 15.32
N ALA A 113 -9.21 19.49 14.25
CA ALA A 113 -10.52 18.89 14.13
C ALA A 113 -10.40 17.60 13.29
N ILE A 114 -10.97 16.49 13.77
CA ILE A 114 -10.99 15.23 13.05
C ILE A 114 -12.41 14.95 12.58
N VAL A 115 -12.58 14.72 11.28
CA VAL A 115 -13.86 14.36 10.68
C VAL A 115 -13.83 12.89 10.30
N GLY A 116 -14.63 12.10 10.98
CA GLY A 116 -14.68 10.65 10.89
C GLY A 116 -14.10 9.98 12.14
N GLY A 117 -14.26 8.67 12.25
CA GLY A 117 -13.83 7.88 13.40
C GLY A 117 -13.90 6.38 13.09
N GLY A 118 -13.54 6.01 11.84
CA GLY A 118 -13.52 4.63 11.37
C GLY A 118 -12.23 3.89 11.76
N LEU A 119 -11.80 2.98 10.91
CA LEU A 119 -10.64 2.10 11.14
C LEU A 119 -9.28 2.72 10.75
N VAL A 120 -9.25 3.97 10.38
CA VAL A 120 -8.00 4.67 9.99
C VAL A 120 -7.45 5.42 11.16
#